data_5cb7aa8532c357b8f48e3ad871755a3c
#
_entry.id   5cb7aa8532c357b8f48e3ad871755a3c
#
_cell.length_a   1.000
_cell.length_b   1.000
_cell.length_c   1.000
_cell.angle_alpha   90.00
_cell.angle_beta   90.00
_cell.angle_gamma   90.00
#
_symmetry.space_group_name_H-M   'P 1'
#
loop_
_entity.id
_entity.type
_entity.pdbx_description
1 polymer ?
#
loop_
_entity_poly.entity_id
_entity_poly.type
_entity_poly.pdbx_seq_one_letter_code
_entity_poly.pdbx_strand_id
1 'polypeptide(L)'
;MTTAHILTDASGLNAQLAPVLGPLPQQRPLLLIGHGSRDAQGRQSLLDFAAAYQALDESRPVIPCFLELTEPTIQDGVARCVDAGYTDISALPVLLFAARHNKFDVTNELDRARQRFPQVTFHYGRHFGITPEILTLWRDRLALLDQPEHNPHAIERQKTVLLFVGRGASDPDANGDVCKLARMLWEGSGYDTVETCFIGISHPRLEEGFRRARLYHPKRIIVLPYFLFTGVLMKKIQGIAAQQQIVFPETEVVCLPEMGLHPQLMAVMRRREIELQQGTVAMNCEMCKFRLAATNGHAVGHTHAHHDHSHHHGHSHDHPMVDPYAEPQQYHDRIWQAP
;
A
#
# COMPACT_ATOMS: atom_id res chain seq x y z
N MET A 1 13.28 20.50 13.66
CA MET A 1 13.91 19.29 13.06
C MET A 1 12.80 18.30 12.84
N THR A 2 12.52 17.94 11.61
CA THR A 2 11.33 17.20 11.21
C THR A 2 11.43 15.73 11.65
N THR A 3 10.40 15.21 12.27
CA THR A 3 10.19 13.80 12.74
C THR A 3 10.51 12.73 11.68
N ALA A 4 10.70 13.12 10.42
CA ALA A 4 10.94 12.24 9.28
C ALA A 4 12.31 11.51 9.31
N HIS A 5 13.33 12.09 9.94
CA HIS A 5 14.70 11.53 9.90
C HIS A 5 14.96 10.37 10.86
N ILE A 6 14.14 10.20 11.90
CA ILE A 6 14.40 9.19 12.95
C ILE A 6 13.83 7.81 12.54
N LEU A 7 12.96 7.76 11.54
CA LEU A 7 12.16 6.56 11.22
C LEU A 7 12.63 5.79 9.96
N THR A 8 13.75 6.20 9.33
CA THR A 8 14.20 5.64 8.04
C THR A 8 15.69 5.30 7.99
N ASP A 9 16.32 4.98 9.13
CA ASP A 9 17.74 4.62 9.13
C ASP A 9 17.96 3.21 8.55
N ALA A 10 18.33 3.16 7.28
CA ALA A 10 18.66 1.92 6.57
C ALA A 10 19.97 1.26 7.03
N SER A 11 20.82 1.98 7.77
CA SER A 11 22.16 1.49 8.17
C SER A 11 22.14 0.38 9.22
N GLY A 12 21.03 0.25 9.99
CA GLY A 12 20.82 -0.80 10.98
C GLY A 12 20.02 -2.02 10.49
N LEU A 13 19.47 -1.98 9.26
CA LEU A 13 18.55 -2.98 8.73
C LEU A 13 19.13 -4.40 8.72
N ASN A 14 20.38 -4.56 8.27
CA ASN A 14 20.98 -5.89 8.12
C ASN A 14 21.23 -6.61 9.45
N ALA A 15 21.61 -5.89 10.50
CA ALA A 15 21.90 -6.47 11.81
C ALA A 15 20.61 -6.89 12.57
N GLN A 16 19.51 -6.17 12.36
CA GLN A 16 18.22 -6.43 13.01
C GLN A 16 17.40 -7.53 12.33
N LEU A 17 17.60 -7.74 11.02
CA LEU A 17 16.77 -8.64 10.22
C LEU A 17 17.36 -10.03 10.02
N ALA A 18 18.68 -10.19 10.05
CA ALA A 18 19.33 -11.48 9.82
C ALA A 18 18.77 -12.63 10.68
N PRO A 19 18.40 -12.43 11.96
CA PRO A 19 17.84 -13.49 12.79
C PRO A 19 16.35 -13.80 12.50
N VAL A 20 15.63 -12.88 11.83
CA VAL A 20 14.17 -12.95 11.60
C VAL A 20 13.83 -13.53 10.22
N LEU A 21 14.79 -13.47 9.29
CA LEU A 21 14.59 -13.95 7.92
C LEU A 21 14.95 -15.44 7.85
N GLY A 22 13.96 -16.32 7.89
CA GLY A 22 14.16 -17.73 7.58
C GLY A 22 14.74 -17.93 6.16
N PRO A 23 15.46 -19.05 5.90
CA PRO A 23 15.98 -19.36 4.58
C PRO A 23 14.85 -19.52 3.57
N LEU A 24 15.10 -19.17 2.32
CA LEU A 24 14.16 -19.43 1.24
C LEU A 24 14.13 -20.92 0.90
N PRO A 25 12.95 -21.53 0.73
CA PRO A 25 12.82 -22.92 0.32
C PRO A 25 13.40 -23.18 -1.07
N GLN A 26 13.36 -22.19 -1.96
CA GLN A 26 13.82 -22.25 -3.34
C GLN A 26 14.46 -20.93 -3.76
N GLN A 27 15.42 -21.00 -4.71
CA GLN A 27 16.14 -19.84 -5.23
C GLN A 27 15.56 -19.37 -6.57
N ARG A 28 14.24 -19.12 -6.62
CA ARG A 28 13.58 -18.60 -7.82
C ARG A 28 13.79 -17.10 -7.93
N PRO A 29 13.98 -16.54 -9.14
CA PRO A 29 13.95 -15.09 -9.33
C PRO A 29 12.64 -14.51 -8.84
N LEU A 30 12.68 -13.35 -8.25
CA LEU A 30 11.52 -12.66 -7.69
C LEU A 30 11.19 -11.42 -8.53
N LEU A 31 10.05 -11.42 -9.21
CA LEU A 31 9.42 -10.21 -9.70
C LEU A 31 8.77 -9.48 -8.53
N LEU A 32 9.28 -8.29 -8.22
CA LEU A 32 8.75 -7.44 -7.17
C LEU A 32 7.91 -6.35 -7.82
N ILE A 33 6.57 -6.53 -7.74
CA ILE A 33 5.60 -5.78 -8.54
C ILE A 33 5.02 -4.64 -7.74
N GLY A 34 5.40 -3.39 -8.07
CA GLY A 34 4.78 -2.19 -7.54
C GLY A 34 3.60 -1.70 -8.38
N HIS A 35 2.78 -0.83 -7.80
CA HIS A 35 1.70 -0.18 -8.54
C HIS A 35 2.24 0.69 -9.68
N GLY A 36 3.28 1.45 -9.41
CA GLY A 36 3.79 2.54 -10.22
C GLY A 36 3.39 3.91 -9.68
N SER A 37 4.11 4.93 -10.11
CA SER A 37 3.87 6.31 -9.67
C SER A 37 4.30 7.30 -10.74
N ARG A 38 3.51 8.37 -10.93
CA ARG A 38 3.92 9.55 -11.71
C ARG A 38 4.92 10.43 -10.95
N ASP A 39 5.02 10.26 -9.63
CA ASP A 39 6.00 10.94 -8.78
C ASP A 39 7.32 10.17 -8.82
N ALA A 40 8.41 10.84 -9.23
CA ALA A 40 9.73 10.23 -9.36
C ALA A 40 10.27 9.68 -8.03
N GLN A 41 9.97 10.35 -6.89
CA GLN A 41 10.38 9.88 -5.57
C GLN A 41 9.60 8.61 -5.19
N GLY A 42 8.30 8.54 -5.52
CA GLY A 42 7.50 7.34 -5.30
C GLY A 42 7.98 6.14 -6.12
N ARG A 43 8.41 6.37 -7.38
CA ARG A 43 9.06 5.34 -8.19
C ARG A 43 10.39 4.89 -7.55
N GLN A 44 11.25 5.84 -7.17
CA GLN A 44 12.55 5.54 -6.59
C GLN A 44 12.42 4.76 -5.29
N SER A 45 11.43 5.08 -4.45
CA SER A 45 11.19 4.37 -3.18
C SER A 45 10.96 2.86 -3.35
N LEU A 46 10.26 2.42 -4.42
CA LEU A 46 10.13 0.99 -4.71
C LEU A 46 11.47 0.38 -5.17
N LEU A 47 12.24 1.10 -5.98
CA LEU A 47 13.56 0.61 -6.44
C LEU A 47 14.52 0.46 -5.26
N ASP A 48 14.53 1.43 -4.34
CA ASP A 48 15.32 1.39 -3.12
C ASP A 48 14.88 0.24 -2.20
N PHE A 49 13.55 0.00 -2.10
CA PHE A 49 13.00 -1.13 -1.36
C PHE A 49 13.45 -2.46 -1.97
N ALA A 50 13.42 -2.60 -3.29
CA ALA A 50 13.87 -3.79 -3.98
C ALA A 50 15.38 -4.02 -3.79
N ALA A 51 16.19 -2.96 -3.88
CA ALA A 51 17.63 -3.03 -3.66
C ALA A 51 17.97 -3.43 -2.22
N ALA A 52 17.29 -2.83 -1.23
CA ALA A 52 17.46 -3.19 0.18
C ALA A 52 17.04 -4.66 0.43
N TYR A 53 15.93 -5.12 -0.17
CA TYR A 53 15.49 -6.50 -0.03
C TYR A 53 16.44 -7.49 -0.72
N GLN A 54 17.03 -7.13 -1.88
CA GLN A 54 18.07 -7.92 -2.55
C GLN A 54 19.31 -8.06 -1.68
N ALA A 55 19.75 -6.97 -1.04
CA ALA A 55 20.95 -6.98 -0.19
C ALA A 55 20.82 -7.85 1.07
N LEU A 56 19.60 -8.19 1.49
CA LEU A 56 19.36 -9.12 2.61
C LEU A 56 19.58 -10.59 2.23
N ASP A 57 19.46 -10.92 0.95
CA ASP A 57 19.61 -12.28 0.45
C ASP A 57 19.90 -12.27 -1.05
N GLU A 58 21.16 -12.56 -1.39
CA GLU A 58 21.66 -12.59 -2.75
C GLU A 58 21.49 -13.95 -3.44
N SER A 59 20.85 -14.93 -2.79
CA SER A 59 20.70 -16.30 -3.32
C SER A 59 19.88 -16.37 -4.61
N ARG A 60 19.09 -15.33 -4.92
CA ARG A 60 18.29 -15.20 -6.13
C ARG A 60 18.16 -13.74 -6.54
N PRO A 61 17.93 -13.39 -7.83
CA PRO A 61 17.70 -12.01 -8.23
C PRO A 61 16.31 -11.49 -7.80
N VAL A 62 16.27 -10.22 -7.38
CA VAL A 62 15.03 -9.45 -7.17
C VAL A 62 14.92 -8.43 -8.30
N ILE A 63 13.84 -8.53 -9.07
CA ILE A 63 13.61 -7.74 -10.28
C ILE A 63 12.40 -6.84 -10.04
N PRO A 64 12.61 -5.53 -9.72
CA PRO A 64 11.52 -4.60 -9.56
C PRO A 64 10.86 -4.29 -10.91
N CYS A 65 9.54 -4.25 -10.91
CA CYS A 65 8.73 -3.82 -12.04
C CYS A 65 7.43 -3.17 -11.56
N PHE A 66 6.70 -2.55 -12.49
CA PHE A 66 5.53 -1.77 -12.16
C PHE A 66 4.32 -2.25 -12.99
N LEU A 67 3.14 -2.16 -12.39
CA LEU A 67 1.89 -2.49 -13.03
C LEU A 67 1.52 -1.45 -14.08
N GLU A 68 1.67 -0.17 -13.73
CA GLU A 68 1.29 0.96 -14.59
C GLU A 68 2.12 2.22 -14.30
N LEU A 69 1.87 3.29 -15.06
CA LEU A 69 2.38 4.66 -14.87
C LEU A 69 3.89 4.87 -15.05
N THR A 70 4.71 3.83 -15.02
CA THR A 70 6.18 3.95 -15.11
C THR A 70 6.84 2.62 -15.51
N GLU A 71 8.05 2.70 -16.03
CA GLU A 71 8.89 1.56 -16.40
C GLU A 71 9.89 1.21 -15.28
N PRO A 72 10.41 -0.05 -15.29
CA PRO A 72 10.08 -1.16 -16.17
C PRO A 72 8.69 -1.75 -15.87
N THR A 73 7.98 -2.18 -16.92
CA THR A 73 6.68 -2.87 -16.79
C THR A 73 6.85 -4.30 -16.27
N ILE A 74 5.72 -4.96 -15.91
CA ILE A 74 5.73 -6.39 -15.57
C ILE A 74 6.29 -7.21 -16.74
N GLN A 75 5.93 -6.87 -17.99
CA GLN A 75 6.40 -7.58 -19.18
C GLN A 75 7.92 -7.43 -19.38
N ASP A 76 8.48 -6.25 -19.07
CA ASP A 76 9.95 -6.02 -19.10
C ASP A 76 10.66 -6.84 -18.03
N GLY A 77 10.08 -6.88 -16.82
CA GLY A 77 10.61 -7.69 -15.71
C GLY A 77 10.62 -9.18 -16.07
N VAL A 78 9.55 -9.69 -16.67
CA VAL A 78 9.45 -11.07 -17.16
C VAL A 78 10.48 -11.34 -18.25
N ALA A 79 10.60 -10.46 -19.26
CA ALA A 79 11.58 -10.62 -20.33
C ALA A 79 13.00 -10.73 -19.79
N ARG A 80 13.37 -9.89 -18.80
CA ARG A 80 14.69 -9.95 -18.13
C ARG A 80 14.94 -11.30 -17.44
N CYS A 81 13.91 -11.91 -16.80
CA CYS A 81 14.04 -13.24 -16.22
C CYS A 81 14.27 -14.30 -17.31
N VAL A 82 13.51 -14.25 -18.39
CA VAL A 82 13.60 -15.21 -19.49
C VAL A 82 14.94 -15.10 -20.22
N ASP A 83 15.40 -13.89 -20.49
CA ASP A 83 16.70 -13.62 -21.13
C ASP A 83 17.88 -14.13 -20.25
N ALA A 84 17.70 -14.14 -18.93
CA ALA A 84 18.64 -14.73 -17.98
C ALA A 84 18.50 -16.27 -17.85
N GLY A 85 17.60 -16.91 -18.60
CA GLY A 85 17.42 -18.36 -18.65
C GLY A 85 16.47 -18.94 -17.60
N TYR A 86 15.75 -18.12 -16.85
CA TYR A 86 14.80 -18.61 -15.84
C TYR A 86 13.47 -19.05 -16.48
N THR A 87 13.00 -20.24 -16.05
CA THR A 87 11.72 -20.81 -16.48
C THR A 87 10.72 -20.97 -15.32
N ASP A 88 11.12 -20.59 -14.11
CA ASP A 88 10.31 -20.70 -12.90
C ASP A 88 10.44 -19.39 -12.11
N ILE A 89 9.39 -18.59 -12.05
CA ILE A 89 9.44 -17.19 -11.59
C ILE A 89 8.43 -16.98 -10.47
N SER A 90 8.90 -16.42 -9.35
CA SER A 90 8.07 -15.91 -8.26
C SER A 90 7.63 -14.48 -8.56
N ALA A 91 6.36 -14.15 -8.34
CA ALA A 91 5.81 -12.81 -8.53
C ALA A 91 5.10 -12.35 -7.26
N LEU A 92 5.56 -11.27 -6.62
CA LEU A 92 4.98 -10.71 -5.41
C LEU A 92 4.52 -9.27 -5.61
N PRO A 93 3.25 -8.97 -5.33
CA PRO A 93 2.74 -7.61 -5.35
C PRO A 93 3.16 -6.84 -4.09
N VAL A 94 3.83 -5.71 -4.28
CA VAL A 94 4.12 -4.74 -3.22
C VAL A 94 2.91 -3.82 -3.06
N LEU A 95 1.82 -4.42 -2.58
CA LEU A 95 0.53 -3.79 -2.36
C LEU A 95 0.04 -4.08 -0.94
N LEU A 96 -0.62 -3.10 -0.31
CA LEU A 96 -1.05 -3.21 1.07
C LEU A 96 -2.23 -4.13 1.25
N PHE A 97 -3.27 -3.98 0.41
CA PHE A 97 -4.49 -4.76 0.47
C PHE A 97 -4.91 -5.27 -0.92
N ALA A 98 -5.72 -6.32 -0.91
CA ALA A 98 -6.24 -6.94 -2.11
C ALA A 98 -7.43 -6.14 -2.67
N ALA A 99 -7.13 -5.16 -3.52
CA ALA A 99 -8.11 -4.48 -4.35
C ALA A 99 -7.98 -4.93 -5.82
N ARG A 100 -8.62 -4.24 -6.75
CA ARG A 100 -8.62 -4.54 -8.17
C ARG A 100 -7.23 -4.86 -8.72
N HIS A 101 -6.23 -4.04 -8.43
CA HIS A 101 -4.87 -4.24 -8.96
C HIS A 101 -4.29 -5.59 -8.58
N ASN A 102 -4.48 -6.02 -7.33
CA ASN A 102 -3.99 -7.31 -6.86
C ASN A 102 -4.83 -8.50 -7.39
N LYS A 103 -6.16 -8.34 -7.38
CA LYS A 103 -7.10 -9.42 -7.71
C LYS A 103 -7.25 -9.63 -9.22
N PHE A 104 -6.99 -8.61 -10.04
CA PHE A 104 -7.31 -8.61 -11.45
C PHE A 104 -6.18 -8.11 -12.36
N ASP A 105 -5.65 -6.91 -12.15
CA ASP A 105 -4.75 -6.30 -13.13
C ASP A 105 -3.39 -7.02 -13.18
N VAL A 106 -2.79 -7.34 -12.02
CA VAL A 106 -1.52 -8.09 -11.98
C VAL A 106 -1.70 -9.49 -12.54
N THR A 107 -2.79 -10.19 -12.22
CA THR A 107 -3.05 -11.54 -12.73
C THR A 107 -3.22 -11.54 -14.25
N ASN A 108 -3.89 -10.53 -14.82
CA ASN A 108 -4.00 -10.38 -16.27
C ASN A 108 -2.63 -10.17 -16.94
N GLU A 109 -1.75 -9.36 -16.33
CA GLU A 109 -0.39 -9.18 -16.86
C GLU A 109 0.42 -10.49 -16.80
N LEU A 110 0.25 -11.29 -15.75
CA LEU A 110 0.89 -12.61 -15.68
C LEU A 110 0.29 -13.60 -16.70
N ASP A 111 -1.00 -13.52 -16.99
CA ASP A 111 -1.63 -14.34 -18.05
C ASP A 111 -1.12 -13.97 -19.44
N ARG A 112 -0.92 -12.67 -19.72
CA ARG A 112 -0.26 -12.21 -20.97
C ARG A 112 1.18 -12.74 -21.03
N ALA A 113 1.92 -12.71 -19.92
CA ALA A 113 3.26 -13.25 -19.85
C ALA A 113 3.29 -14.77 -20.11
N ARG A 114 2.32 -15.55 -19.59
CA ARG A 114 2.16 -17.00 -19.88
C ARG A 114 1.91 -17.26 -21.36
N GLN A 115 1.09 -16.43 -22.02
CA GLN A 115 0.85 -16.52 -23.47
C GLN A 115 2.12 -16.24 -24.28
N ARG A 116 2.90 -15.24 -23.87
CA ARG A 116 4.14 -14.84 -24.56
C ARG A 116 5.28 -15.83 -24.33
N PHE A 117 5.37 -16.44 -23.14
CA PHE A 117 6.41 -17.35 -22.71
C PHE A 117 5.82 -18.63 -22.13
N PRO A 118 5.24 -19.52 -22.98
CA PRO A 118 4.52 -20.71 -22.50
C PRO A 118 5.39 -21.72 -21.77
N GLN A 119 6.71 -21.64 -21.91
CA GLN A 119 7.67 -22.47 -21.18
C GLN A 119 7.93 -21.98 -19.74
N VAL A 120 7.40 -20.83 -19.33
CA VAL A 120 7.66 -20.22 -18.02
C VAL A 120 6.50 -20.51 -17.07
N THR A 121 6.84 -20.98 -15.89
CA THR A 121 5.90 -21.15 -14.77
C THR A 121 5.95 -19.92 -13.88
N PHE A 122 4.78 -19.31 -13.62
CA PHE A 122 4.65 -18.17 -12.71
C PHE A 122 3.93 -18.59 -11.44
N HIS A 123 4.54 -18.27 -10.30
CA HIS A 123 3.94 -18.39 -8.98
C HIS A 123 3.56 -17.01 -8.47
N TYR A 124 2.30 -16.78 -8.21
CA TYR A 124 1.79 -15.48 -7.76
C TYR A 124 1.48 -15.52 -6.27
N GLY A 125 2.10 -14.63 -5.51
CA GLY A 125 1.91 -14.50 -4.08
C GLY A 125 0.88 -13.43 -3.71
N ARG A 126 0.56 -13.37 -2.41
CA ARG A 126 -0.41 -12.41 -1.88
C ARG A 126 0.25 -11.07 -1.51
N HIS A 127 -0.57 -10.04 -1.42
CA HIS A 127 -0.26 -8.71 -0.90
C HIS A 127 0.20 -8.76 0.58
N PHE A 128 0.67 -7.62 1.13
CA PHE A 128 1.11 -7.54 2.52
C PHE A 128 0.02 -7.96 3.51
N GLY A 129 -1.19 -7.37 3.41
CA GLY A 129 -2.31 -7.66 4.28
C GLY A 129 -2.12 -7.15 5.71
N ILE A 130 -2.96 -7.65 6.62
CA ILE A 130 -2.84 -7.36 8.06
C ILE A 130 -1.96 -8.42 8.69
N THR A 131 -0.82 -8.00 9.25
CA THR A 131 0.16 -8.91 9.87
C THR A 131 0.65 -8.36 11.21
N PRO A 132 1.17 -9.22 12.10
CA PRO A 132 1.78 -8.77 13.35
C PRO A 132 2.88 -7.73 13.14
N GLU A 133 3.70 -7.89 12.10
CA GLU A 133 4.80 -6.97 11.79
C GLU A 133 4.29 -5.56 11.45
N ILE A 134 3.20 -5.44 10.68
CA ILE A 134 2.60 -4.13 10.36
C ILE A 134 2.03 -3.48 11.63
N LEU A 135 1.38 -4.26 12.50
CA LEU A 135 0.91 -3.74 13.79
C LEU A 135 2.08 -3.29 14.67
N THR A 136 3.16 -4.06 14.73
CA THR A 136 4.38 -3.70 15.46
C THR A 136 4.97 -2.41 14.94
N LEU A 137 5.14 -2.25 13.62
CA LEU A 137 5.64 -1.03 12.99
C LEU A 137 4.87 0.21 13.48
N TRP A 138 3.55 0.15 13.46
CA TRP A 138 2.73 1.29 13.88
C TRP A 138 2.77 1.53 15.39
N ARG A 139 2.78 0.47 16.20
CA ARG A 139 2.90 0.57 17.67
C ARG A 139 4.22 1.19 18.08
N ASP A 140 5.32 0.80 17.44
CA ASP A 140 6.65 1.36 17.69
C ASP A 140 6.70 2.85 17.34
N ARG A 141 6.13 3.24 16.19
CA ARG A 141 6.03 4.65 15.79
C ARG A 141 5.17 5.48 16.76
N LEU A 142 4.06 4.93 17.21
CA LEU A 142 3.20 5.59 18.20
C LEU A 142 3.90 5.71 19.56
N ALA A 143 4.68 4.70 19.96
CA ALA A 143 5.47 4.75 21.21
C ALA A 143 6.57 5.83 21.16
N LEU A 144 7.17 6.06 19.98
CA LEU A 144 8.11 7.17 19.80
C LEU A 144 7.45 8.53 20.01
N LEU A 145 6.18 8.69 19.61
CA LEU A 145 5.44 9.93 19.81
C LEU A 145 5.07 10.23 21.27
N ASP A 146 5.23 9.26 22.17
CA ASP A 146 5.06 9.48 23.62
C ASP A 146 6.34 10.01 24.30
N GLN A 147 7.49 9.93 23.62
CA GLN A 147 8.75 10.41 24.16
C GLN A 147 8.75 11.94 24.27
N PRO A 148 9.41 12.54 25.30
CA PRO A 148 9.42 13.98 25.52
C PRO A 148 9.86 14.81 24.30
N GLU A 149 10.78 14.27 23.49
CA GLU A 149 11.29 14.91 22.27
C GLU A 149 10.19 15.10 21.21
N HIS A 150 9.16 14.25 21.20
CA HIS A 150 8.06 14.23 20.25
C HIS A 150 6.71 14.63 20.87
N ASN A 151 6.67 14.77 22.20
CA ASN A 151 5.50 15.18 22.96
C ASN A 151 5.88 16.22 24.04
N PRO A 152 6.37 17.39 23.63
CA PRO A 152 6.85 18.41 24.57
C PRO A 152 5.77 18.95 25.51
N HIS A 153 4.50 18.80 25.12
CA HIS A 153 3.34 19.22 25.93
C HIS A 153 2.80 18.10 26.81
N ALA A 154 3.45 16.92 26.85
CA ALA A 154 3.05 15.75 27.63
C ALA A 154 1.56 15.40 27.47
N ILE A 155 1.04 15.49 26.21
CA ILE A 155 -0.36 15.17 25.92
C ILE A 155 -0.55 13.67 26.06
N GLU A 156 -1.49 13.29 26.92
CA GLU A 156 -1.82 11.89 27.20
C GLU A 156 -2.54 11.23 26.00
N ARG A 157 -2.39 9.91 25.89
CA ARG A 157 -3.07 9.13 24.84
C ARG A 157 -4.59 9.27 24.91
N GLN A 158 -5.18 9.35 26.12
CA GLN A 158 -6.63 9.56 26.34
C GLN A 158 -7.14 10.92 25.87
N LYS A 159 -6.25 11.86 25.54
CA LYS A 159 -6.57 13.16 24.92
C LYS A 159 -6.14 13.25 23.47
N THR A 160 -5.81 12.11 22.89
CA THR A 160 -5.31 12.00 21.52
C THR A 160 -6.21 11.09 20.70
N VAL A 161 -6.65 11.56 19.53
CA VAL A 161 -7.38 10.80 18.52
C VAL A 161 -6.41 10.32 17.44
N LEU A 162 -6.51 9.05 17.07
CA LEU A 162 -5.83 8.51 15.90
C LEU A 162 -6.69 8.75 14.66
N LEU A 163 -6.11 9.31 13.60
CA LEU A 163 -6.77 9.47 12.30
C LEU A 163 -6.07 8.56 11.29
N PHE A 164 -6.63 7.37 11.07
CA PHE A 164 -6.07 6.35 10.19
C PHE A 164 -6.51 6.60 8.75
N VAL A 165 -5.55 6.85 7.85
CA VAL A 165 -5.82 7.31 6.48
C VAL A 165 -5.46 6.24 5.46
N GLY A 166 -6.48 5.59 4.88
CA GLY A 166 -6.31 4.68 3.74
C GLY A 166 -6.25 5.41 2.39
N ARG A 167 -5.77 4.73 1.36
CA ARG A 167 -5.85 5.23 -0.02
C ARG A 167 -7.31 5.35 -0.48
N GLY A 168 -8.13 4.38 -0.12
CA GLY A 168 -9.44 4.14 -0.68
C GLY A 168 -9.40 3.24 -1.92
N ALA A 169 -10.43 2.43 -2.08
CA ALA A 169 -10.58 1.51 -3.20
C ALA A 169 -12.05 1.40 -3.60
N SER A 170 -12.31 1.08 -4.86
CA SER A 170 -13.65 0.67 -5.33
C SER A 170 -14.02 -0.74 -4.89
N ASP A 171 -13.12 -1.44 -4.20
CA ASP A 171 -13.33 -2.76 -3.61
C ASP A 171 -13.62 -2.61 -2.11
N PRO A 172 -14.85 -2.92 -1.65
CA PRO A 172 -15.22 -2.77 -0.25
C PRO A 172 -14.46 -3.70 0.70
N ASP A 173 -13.98 -4.84 0.22
CA ASP A 173 -13.14 -5.77 0.99
C ASP A 173 -11.83 -5.08 1.42
N ALA A 174 -11.13 -4.42 0.47
CA ALA A 174 -9.93 -3.66 0.79
C ALA A 174 -10.18 -2.47 1.73
N ASN A 175 -11.33 -1.79 1.60
CA ASN A 175 -11.72 -0.72 2.53
C ASN A 175 -12.04 -1.29 3.93
N GLY A 176 -12.66 -2.47 3.98
CA GLY A 176 -12.91 -3.21 5.21
C GLY A 176 -11.62 -3.58 5.95
N ASP A 177 -10.58 -4.01 5.22
CA ASP A 177 -9.27 -4.28 5.79
C ASP A 177 -8.62 -3.03 6.40
N VAL A 178 -8.80 -1.85 5.80
CA VAL A 178 -8.34 -0.57 6.41
C VAL A 178 -9.00 -0.35 7.76
N CYS A 179 -10.33 -0.49 7.84
CA CYS A 179 -11.08 -0.33 9.09
C CYS A 179 -10.68 -1.39 10.13
N LYS A 180 -10.51 -2.64 9.71
CA LYS A 180 -10.06 -3.73 10.58
C LYS A 180 -8.68 -3.47 11.16
N LEU A 181 -7.72 -3.03 10.34
CA LEU A 181 -6.38 -2.71 10.81
C LEU A 181 -6.39 -1.54 11.80
N ALA A 182 -7.13 -0.47 11.49
CA ALA A 182 -7.30 0.67 12.39
C ALA A 182 -7.86 0.23 13.75
N ARG A 183 -8.89 -0.61 13.76
CA ARG A 183 -9.47 -1.18 14.98
C ARG A 183 -8.46 -2.01 15.78
N MET A 184 -7.71 -2.90 15.13
CA MET A 184 -6.70 -3.74 15.78
C MET A 184 -5.53 -2.93 16.33
N LEU A 185 -5.19 -1.80 15.69
CA LEU A 185 -4.16 -0.89 16.17
C LEU A 185 -4.61 -0.12 17.41
N TRP A 186 -5.87 0.35 17.40
CA TRP A 186 -6.43 1.14 18.50
C TRP A 186 -6.68 0.29 19.74
N GLU A 187 -7.12 -0.95 19.60
CA GLU A 187 -7.52 -1.81 20.72
C GLU A 187 -6.36 -2.01 21.72
N GLY A 188 -6.60 -1.64 22.97
CA GLY A 188 -5.60 -1.71 24.03
C GLY A 188 -4.46 -0.67 23.93
N SER A 189 -4.51 0.27 22.99
CA SER A 189 -3.46 1.28 22.79
C SER A 189 -3.47 2.42 23.81
N GLY A 190 -4.59 2.65 24.48
CA GLY A 190 -4.81 3.76 25.41
C GLY A 190 -5.19 5.08 24.75
N TYR A 191 -5.23 5.18 23.43
CA TYR A 191 -5.75 6.35 22.72
C TYR A 191 -7.26 6.46 22.89
N ASP A 192 -7.79 7.71 22.87
CA ASP A 192 -9.20 7.98 23.05
C ASP A 192 -10.06 7.20 22.05
N THR A 193 -9.78 7.41 20.77
CA THR A 193 -10.43 6.68 19.67
C THR A 193 -9.57 6.61 18.43
N VAL A 194 -10.04 5.84 17.42
CA VAL A 194 -9.52 5.87 16.05
C VAL A 194 -10.64 6.20 15.08
N GLU A 195 -10.44 7.24 14.29
CA GLU A 195 -11.27 7.55 13.12
C GLU A 195 -10.58 7.03 11.86
N THR A 196 -11.37 6.44 10.96
CA THR A 196 -10.87 5.94 9.68
C THR A 196 -11.40 6.81 8.55
N CYS A 197 -10.50 7.22 7.66
CA CYS A 197 -10.85 8.01 6.48
C CYS A 197 -9.95 7.65 5.29
N PHE A 198 -10.23 8.26 4.13
CA PHE A 198 -9.54 7.93 2.88
C PHE A 198 -9.13 9.21 2.14
N ILE A 199 -7.98 9.15 1.47
CA ILE A 199 -7.50 10.29 0.67
C ILE A 199 -8.12 10.32 -0.73
N GLY A 200 -8.62 9.22 -1.23
CA GLY A 200 -9.25 9.11 -2.55
C GLY A 200 -10.33 8.04 -2.58
N ILE A 201 -11.08 7.96 -3.66
CA ILE A 201 -12.10 6.96 -4.02
C ILE A 201 -13.20 6.77 -2.95
N SER A 202 -12.84 6.32 -1.74
CA SER A 202 -13.78 5.94 -0.66
C SER A 202 -14.11 7.11 0.27
N HIS A 203 -15.19 6.99 1.02
CA HIS A 203 -15.62 7.92 2.07
C HIS A 203 -15.55 7.26 3.45
N PRO A 204 -15.42 8.09 4.53
CA PRO A 204 -15.26 9.54 4.54
C PRO A 204 -13.91 9.99 3.99
N ARG A 205 -13.86 11.18 3.34
CA ARG A 205 -12.61 11.79 2.89
C ARG A 205 -11.82 12.36 4.07
N LEU A 206 -10.54 12.66 3.86
CA LEU A 206 -9.63 13.10 4.93
C LEU A 206 -10.13 14.33 5.68
N GLU A 207 -10.68 15.31 4.98
CA GLU A 207 -11.24 16.53 5.59
C GLU A 207 -12.42 16.19 6.51
N GLU A 208 -13.28 15.27 6.08
CA GLU A 208 -14.37 14.75 6.91
C GLU A 208 -13.84 13.92 8.09
N GLY A 209 -12.76 13.16 7.90
CA GLY A 209 -12.05 12.46 8.97
C GLY A 209 -11.58 13.42 10.07
N PHE A 210 -10.96 14.54 9.70
CA PHE A 210 -10.58 15.59 10.65
C PHE A 210 -11.78 16.20 11.37
N ARG A 211 -12.87 16.47 10.63
CA ARG A 211 -14.10 16.98 11.24
C ARG A 211 -14.67 16.01 12.30
N ARG A 212 -14.68 14.72 12.02
CA ARG A 212 -15.14 13.67 12.96
C ARG A 212 -14.21 13.55 14.16
N ALA A 213 -12.89 13.52 13.92
CA ALA A 213 -11.90 13.45 14.99
C ALA A 213 -12.04 14.61 16.00
N ARG A 214 -12.38 15.82 15.55
CA ARG A 214 -12.61 16.97 16.44
C ARG A 214 -13.88 16.88 17.29
N LEU A 215 -14.85 16.05 16.96
CA LEU A 215 -16.04 15.84 17.79
C LEU A 215 -15.70 15.23 19.17
N TYR A 216 -14.53 14.58 19.29
CA TYR A 216 -14.03 14.05 20.57
C TYR A 216 -13.28 15.11 21.41
N HIS A 217 -13.18 16.34 20.92
CA HIS A 217 -12.45 17.43 21.56
C HIS A 217 -11.00 17.08 21.97
N PRO A 218 -10.21 16.46 21.09
CA PRO A 218 -8.86 16.03 21.43
C PRO A 218 -7.91 17.20 21.61
N LYS A 219 -6.84 16.99 22.40
CA LYS A 219 -5.70 17.91 22.47
C LYS A 219 -4.72 17.64 21.32
N ARG A 220 -4.68 16.41 20.81
CA ARG A 220 -3.82 16.01 19.70
C ARG A 220 -4.54 15.06 18.76
N ILE A 221 -4.33 15.25 17.44
CA ILE A 221 -4.72 14.32 16.39
C ILE A 221 -3.44 13.78 15.76
N ILE A 222 -3.26 12.45 15.78
CA ILE A 222 -2.15 11.79 15.09
C ILE A 222 -2.70 11.20 13.80
N VAL A 223 -2.22 11.73 12.66
CA VAL A 223 -2.55 11.22 11.33
C VAL A 223 -1.61 10.06 11.00
N LEU A 224 -2.17 8.90 10.69
CA LEU A 224 -1.46 7.67 10.33
C LEU A 224 -1.73 7.34 8.86
N PRO A 225 -0.91 7.82 7.91
CA PRO A 225 -1.06 7.49 6.51
C PRO A 225 -0.67 6.03 6.25
N TYR A 226 -1.62 5.20 5.84
CA TYR A 226 -1.34 3.80 5.52
C TYR A 226 -0.85 3.67 4.07
N PHE A 227 0.42 4.02 3.88
CA PHE A 227 1.11 4.03 2.59
C PHE A 227 2.49 3.40 2.72
N LEU A 228 2.89 2.62 1.70
CA LEU A 228 4.23 2.03 1.64
C LEU A 228 5.29 3.09 1.38
N PHE A 229 5.06 3.95 0.39
CA PHE A 229 6.04 4.87 -0.14
C PHE A 229 5.46 6.27 -0.29
N THR A 230 6.34 7.26 -0.42
CA THR A 230 5.97 8.63 -0.76
C THR A 230 5.29 8.73 -2.13
N GLY A 231 4.75 9.88 -2.45
CA GLY A 231 4.10 10.16 -3.72
C GLY A 231 3.02 11.23 -3.61
N VAL A 232 2.30 11.46 -4.71
CA VAL A 232 1.31 12.54 -4.80
C VAL A 232 0.28 12.50 -3.67
N LEU A 233 -0.25 11.31 -3.34
CA LEU A 233 -1.27 11.19 -2.29
C LEU A 233 -0.69 11.42 -0.89
N MET A 234 0.52 10.94 -0.62
CA MET A 234 1.19 11.16 0.65
C MET A 234 1.46 12.66 0.87
N LYS A 235 1.98 13.35 -0.15
CA LYS A 235 2.19 14.80 -0.14
C LYS A 235 0.87 15.57 0.07
N LYS A 236 -0.23 15.10 -0.54
CA LYS A 236 -1.56 15.67 -0.34
C LYS A 236 -2.02 15.51 1.12
N ILE A 237 -1.84 14.33 1.74
CA ILE A 237 -2.18 14.11 3.15
C ILE A 237 -1.40 15.08 4.05
N GLN A 238 -0.10 15.21 3.85
CA GLN A 238 0.77 16.12 4.62
C GLN A 238 0.32 17.58 4.47
N GLY A 239 -0.01 18.01 3.25
CA GLY A 239 -0.53 19.35 2.98
C GLY A 239 -1.85 19.65 3.68
N ILE A 240 -2.80 18.68 3.65
CA ILE A 240 -4.08 18.81 4.37
C ILE A 240 -3.85 18.85 5.88
N ALA A 241 -3.00 17.99 6.43
CA ALA A 241 -2.68 17.98 7.86
C ALA A 241 -2.06 19.31 8.32
N ALA A 242 -1.12 19.85 7.55
CA ALA A 242 -0.52 21.15 7.81
C ALA A 242 -1.57 22.29 7.79
N GLN A 243 -2.49 22.26 6.81
CA GLN A 243 -3.57 23.25 6.73
C GLN A 243 -4.52 23.14 7.94
N GLN A 244 -4.82 21.91 8.39
CA GLN A 244 -5.67 21.69 9.57
C GLN A 244 -5.01 22.22 10.86
N GLN A 245 -3.68 22.13 10.99
CA GLN A 245 -2.95 22.72 12.11
C GLN A 245 -3.05 24.27 12.11
N ILE A 246 -3.03 24.90 10.93
CA ILE A 246 -3.17 26.35 10.80
C ILE A 246 -4.58 26.82 11.18
N VAL A 247 -5.60 26.10 10.68
CA VAL A 247 -7.00 26.47 10.89
C VAL A 247 -7.47 26.21 12.32
N PHE A 248 -6.91 25.20 13.00
CA PHE A 248 -7.29 24.77 14.35
C PHE A 248 -6.06 24.69 15.26
N PRO A 249 -5.46 25.83 15.62
CA PRO A 249 -4.19 25.87 16.36
C PRO A 249 -4.28 25.32 17.81
N GLU A 250 -5.49 25.20 18.34
CA GLU A 250 -5.74 24.68 19.70
C GLU A 250 -5.60 23.15 19.79
N THR A 251 -5.61 22.45 18.66
CA THR A 251 -5.41 21.00 18.59
C THR A 251 -4.10 20.70 17.85
N GLU A 252 -3.16 20.06 18.54
CA GLU A 252 -1.91 19.62 17.91
C GLU A 252 -2.18 18.57 16.83
N VAL A 253 -1.67 18.77 15.61
CA VAL A 253 -1.76 17.82 14.50
C VAL A 253 -0.39 17.26 14.17
N VAL A 254 -0.19 15.97 14.39
CA VAL A 254 1.04 15.26 14.04
C VAL A 254 0.75 14.32 12.87
N CYS A 255 1.40 14.52 11.72
CA CYS A 255 1.27 13.64 10.57
C CYS A 255 2.52 12.74 10.46
N LEU A 256 2.33 11.44 10.62
CA LEU A 256 3.42 10.47 10.45
C LEU A 256 3.78 10.32 8.97
N PRO A 257 5.05 9.96 8.65
CA PRO A 257 5.45 9.62 7.29
C PRO A 257 4.86 8.27 6.84
N GLU A 258 5.03 7.99 5.55
CA GLU A 258 4.80 6.64 4.98
C GLU A 258 5.65 5.57 5.68
N MET A 259 5.33 4.30 5.47
CA MET A 259 6.06 3.19 6.12
C MET A 259 7.53 3.09 5.67
N GLY A 260 7.81 3.35 4.40
CA GLY A 260 9.18 3.45 3.85
C GLY A 260 10.00 2.16 3.93
N LEU A 261 11.31 2.32 4.06
CA LEU A 261 12.23 1.21 4.29
C LEU A 261 12.23 0.85 5.79
N HIS A 262 11.35 -0.05 6.18
CA HIS A 262 11.22 -0.46 7.57
C HIS A 262 11.51 -1.97 7.73
N PRO A 263 12.28 -2.40 8.79
CA PRO A 263 12.60 -3.81 9.04
C PRO A 263 11.37 -4.73 9.02
N GLN A 264 10.28 -4.28 9.62
CA GLN A 264 9.04 -5.05 9.68
C GLN A 264 8.43 -5.30 8.29
N LEU A 265 8.56 -4.35 7.33
CA LEU A 265 8.09 -4.57 5.96
C LEU A 265 8.96 -5.58 5.21
N MET A 266 10.27 -5.60 5.46
CA MET A 266 11.17 -6.62 4.92
C MET A 266 10.81 -8.00 5.46
N ALA A 267 10.46 -8.09 6.74
CA ALA A 267 10.00 -9.35 7.36
C ALA A 267 8.68 -9.84 6.74
N VAL A 268 7.71 -8.93 6.51
CA VAL A 268 6.47 -9.29 5.78
C VAL A 268 6.80 -9.79 4.39
N MET A 269 7.67 -9.08 3.65
CA MET A 269 8.05 -9.45 2.29
C MET A 269 8.67 -10.86 2.25
N ARG A 270 9.59 -11.16 3.18
CA ARG A 270 10.19 -12.50 3.31
C ARG A 270 9.15 -13.57 3.60
N ARG A 271 8.22 -13.30 4.52
CA ARG A 271 7.12 -14.23 4.82
C ARG A 271 6.29 -14.51 3.57
N ARG A 272 5.94 -13.47 2.79
CA ARG A 272 5.17 -13.63 1.54
C ARG A 272 5.93 -14.45 0.50
N GLU A 273 7.24 -14.27 0.41
CA GLU A 273 8.07 -15.06 -0.50
C GLU A 273 8.15 -16.54 -0.08
N ILE A 274 8.30 -16.81 1.21
CA ILE A 274 8.30 -18.18 1.74
C ILE A 274 6.93 -18.85 1.50
N GLU A 275 5.82 -18.19 1.86
CA GLU A 275 4.45 -18.68 1.60
C GLU A 275 4.27 -19.04 0.11
N LEU A 276 4.74 -18.18 -0.78
CA LEU A 276 4.68 -18.39 -2.23
C LEU A 276 5.47 -19.64 -2.66
N GLN A 277 6.70 -19.79 -2.18
CA GLN A 277 7.58 -20.89 -2.55
C GLN A 277 7.14 -22.22 -1.95
N GLN A 278 6.41 -22.21 -0.84
CA GLN A 278 5.81 -23.39 -0.21
C GLN A 278 4.44 -23.76 -0.78
N GLY A 279 3.85 -22.89 -1.63
CA GLY A 279 2.50 -23.10 -2.16
C GLY A 279 1.39 -22.91 -1.11
N THR A 280 1.68 -22.18 -0.02
CA THR A 280 0.72 -21.94 1.09
C THR A 280 0.05 -20.57 1.01
N VAL A 281 0.01 -19.98 -0.18
CA VAL A 281 -0.63 -18.69 -0.41
C VAL A 281 -2.13 -18.78 -0.14
N ALA A 282 -2.61 -17.95 0.79
CA ALA A 282 -4.03 -17.84 1.11
C ALA A 282 -4.53 -16.42 0.84
N MET A 283 -5.51 -16.29 -0.06
CA MET A 283 -6.24 -15.03 -0.29
C MET A 283 -7.67 -15.17 0.21
N ASN A 284 -8.18 -14.11 0.86
CA ASN A 284 -9.61 -14.04 1.18
C ASN A 284 -10.37 -13.65 -0.09
N CYS A 285 -11.08 -14.63 -0.67
CA CYS A 285 -11.89 -14.44 -1.86
C CYS A 285 -13.40 -14.52 -1.59
N GLU A 286 -13.83 -14.80 -0.36
CA GLU A 286 -15.26 -15.04 -0.05
C GLU A 286 -16.11 -13.80 -0.34
N MET A 287 -15.64 -12.63 0.05
CA MET A 287 -16.33 -11.35 -0.16
C MET A 287 -15.77 -10.56 -1.37
N CYS A 288 -14.97 -11.20 -2.21
CA CYS A 288 -14.44 -10.56 -3.42
C CYS A 288 -15.56 -10.28 -4.42
N LYS A 289 -15.84 -9.00 -4.70
CA LYS A 289 -16.91 -8.61 -5.63
C LYS A 289 -16.74 -9.19 -7.04
N PHE A 290 -15.50 -9.37 -7.51
CA PHE A 290 -15.21 -9.97 -8.82
C PHE A 290 -15.59 -11.46 -8.85
N ARG A 291 -15.26 -12.22 -7.78
CA ARG A 291 -15.66 -13.60 -7.65
C ARG A 291 -17.18 -13.73 -7.53
N LEU A 292 -17.80 -12.88 -6.70
CA LEU A 292 -19.25 -12.88 -6.52
C LEU A 292 -19.98 -12.56 -7.83
N ALA A 293 -19.49 -11.59 -8.62
CA ALA A 293 -20.03 -11.27 -9.93
C ALA A 293 -19.93 -12.46 -10.90
N ALA A 294 -18.77 -13.13 -10.94
CA ALA A 294 -18.55 -14.30 -11.79
C ALA A 294 -19.46 -15.49 -11.40
N THR A 295 -19.68 -15.72 -10.09
CA THR A 295 -20.54 -16.83 -9.62
C THR A 295 -22.03 -16.54 -9.82
N ASN A 296 -22.43 -15.28 -9.86
CA ASN A 296 -23.81 -14.87 -10.08
C ASN A 296 -24.20 -14.76 -11.58
N GLY A 297 -23.35 -15.25 -12.48
CA GLY A 297 -23.62 -15.24 -13.91
C GLY A 297 -23.54 -13.86 -14.57
N HIS A 298 -23.13 -12.84 -13.87
CA HIS A 298 -22.75 -11.57 -14.46
C HIS A 298 -21.40 -11.78 -15.14
N ALA A 299 -21.41 -11.84 -16.48
CA ALA A 299 -20.16 -11.85 -17.24
C ALA A 299 -19.34 -10.65 -16.76
N VAL A 300 -18.23 -10.92 -16.10
CA VAL A 300 -17.20 -9.90 -15.87
C VAL A 300 -16.69 -9.58 -17.25
N GLY A 301 -17.32 -8.59 -17.88
CA GLY A 301 -16.97 -8.19 -19.23
C GLY A 301 -15.50 -7.82 -19.25
N HIS A 302 -14.72 -8.53 -20.05
CA HIS A 302 -13.37 -8.13 -20.42
C HIS A 302 -13.45 -6.92 -21.34
N THR A 303 -14.16 -5.88 -20.94
CA THR A 303 -14.06 -4.59 -21.59
C THR A 303 -12.77 -3.93 -21.09
N HIS A 304 -11.65 -4.47 -21.58
CA HIS A 304 -10.51 -3.63 -21.73
C HIS A 304 -10.92 -2.56 -22.74
N ALA A 305 -11.35 -1.41 -22.28
CA ALA A 305 -11.16 -0.23 -23.07
C ALA A 305 -9.66 -0.15 -23.29
N HIS A 306 -9.20 -0.69 -24.41
CA HIS A 306 -7.90 -0.38 -24.94
C HIS A 306 -7.91 1.14 -25.13
N HIS A 307 -7.44 1.88 -24.17
CA HIS A 307 -6.85 3.16 -24.45
C HIS A 307 -5.57 2.83 -25.21
N ASP A 308 -5.78 2.65 -26.50
CA ASP A 308 -4.74 2.65 -27.50
C ASP A 308 -3.98 3.97 -27.31
N HIS A 309 -2.85 3.91 -26.61
CA HIS A 309 -1.92 5.02 -26.53
C HIS A 309 -1.14 5.08 -27.85
N SER A 310 -1.87 5.33 -28.95
CA SER A 310 -1.25 5.87 -30.14
C SER A 310 -0.71 7.26 -29.75
N HIS A 311 0.59 7.40 -29.80
CA HIS A 311 1.30 8.66 -29.64
C HIS A 311 0.83 9.67 -30.68
N HIS A 312 -0.18 10.46 -30.34
CA HIS A 312 -0.43 11.72 -31.00
C HIS A 312 0.04 12.85 -30.09
N HIS A 313 1.14 13.46 -30.48
CA HIS A 313 1.53 14.79 -30.01
C HIS A 313 0.39 15.77 -30.37
N GLY A 314 -0.33 16.25 -29.38
CA GLY A 314 -1.40 17.22 -29.60
C GLY A 314 -1.95 17.71 -28.27
N HIS A 315 -1.53 18.92 -27.91
CA HIS A 315 -2.15 19.91 -27.02
C HIS A 315 -2.87 19.41 -25.75
N SER A 316 -2.22 19.68 -24.64
CA SER A 316 -2.76 19.62 -23.28
C SER A 316 -4.02 20.48 -23.15
N HIS A 317 -5.19 19.86 -23.15
CA HIS A 317 -6.34 20.44 -22.47
C HIS A 317 -6.35 19.81 -21.06
N ASP A 318 -5.95 20.62 -20.08
CA ASP A 318 -6.15 20.38 -18.65
C ASP A 318 -7.67 20.39 -18.36
N HIS A 319 -8.34 19.29 -18.70
CA HIS A 319 -9.65 19.01 -18.14
C HIS A 319 -9.38 18.39 -16.75
N PRO A 320 -9.86 19.01 -15.67
CA PRO A 320 -9.77 18.40 -14.36
C PRO A 320 -10.43 17.00 -14.46
N MET A 321 -9.65 15.94 -14.17
CA MET A 321 -10.18 14.59 -14.12
C MET A 321 -11.27 14.58 -13.06
N VAL A 322 -12.52 14.49 -13.50
CA VAL A 322 -13.67 14.38 -12.60
C VAL A 322 -13.52 13.06 -11.84
N ASP A 323 -13.35 13.14 -10.52
CA ASP A 323 -13.36 11.96 -9.66
C ASP A 323 -14.80 11.40 -9.62
N PRO A 324 -15.06 10.23 -10.23
CA PRO A 324 -16.41 9.66 -10.28
C PRO A 324 -16.95 9.21 -8.91
N TYR A 325 -16.11 9.28 -7.87
CA TYR A 325 -16.44 8.94 -6.49
C TYR A 325 -16.36 10.18 -5.56
N ALA A 326 -16.34 11.39 -6.11
CA ALA A 326 -16.25 12.61 -5.32
C ALA A 326 -17.45 12.77 -4.39
N GLU A 327 -18.66 12.46 -4.90
CA GLU A 327 -19.90 12.56 -4.14
C GLU A 327 -20.21 11.24 -3.40
N PRO A 328 -20.54 11.30 -2.07
CA PRO A 328 -20.85 10.10 -1.28
C PRO A 328 -21.92 9.20 -1.89
N GLN A 329 -22.97 9.77 -2.47
CA GLN A 329 -24.04 9.00 -3.10
C GLN A 329 -23.52 8.20 -4.30
N GLN A 330 -22.75 8.82 -5.18
CA GLN A 330 -22.16 8.14 -6.34
C GLN A 330 -21.20 7.02 -5.91
N TYR A 331 -20.46 7.21 -4.80
CA TYR A 331 -19.65 6.18 -4.21
C TYR A 331 -20.50 4.98 -3.75
N HIS A 332 -21.58 5.21 -2.99
CA HIS A 332 -22.45 4.15 -2.51
C HIS A 332 -23.15 3.40 -3.64
N ASP A 333 -23.57 4.09 -4.68
CA ASP A 333 -24.24 3.48 -5.85
C ASP A 333 -23.30 2.55 -6.64
N ARG A 334 -21.98 2.78 -6.60
CA ARG A 334 -21.00 2.07 -7.42
C ARG A 334 -20.15 1.04 -6.68
N ILE A 335 -20.09 1.11 -5.35
CA ILE A 335 -19.08 0.34 -4.58
C ILE A 335 -19.18 -1.17 -4.77
N TRP A 336 -20.36 -1.70 -5.00
CA TRP A 336 -20.61 -3.13 -5.21
C TRP A 336 -20.79 -3.53 -6.68
N GLN A 337 -20.73 -2.58 -7.60
CA GLN A 337 -20.78 -2.91 -9.03
C GLN A 337 -19.49 -3.60 -9.45
N ALA A 338 -19.59 -4.63 -10.30
CA ALA A 338 -18.43 -5.20 -10.96
C ALA A 338 -17.81 -4.15 -11.89
N PRO A 339 -16.49 -4.17 -12.10
CA PRO A 339 -15.83 -3.23 -12.98
C PRO A 339 -16.27 -3.39 -14.42
#